data_45d54dbac833163bb2c4c1092cc1ae53
#
_entry.id   45d54dbac833163bb2c4c1092cc1ae53
#
_cell.length_a   1.000
_cell.length_b   1.000
_cell.length_c   1.000
_cell.angle_alpha   90.00
_cell.angle_beta   90.00
_cell.angle_gamma   90.00
#
_symmetry.space_group_name_H-M   'P 1'
#
loop_
_entity.id
_entity.type
_entity.pdbx_description
1 polymer ?
#
loop_
_entity_poly.entity_id
_entity_poly.type
_entity_poly.pdbx_seq_one_letter_code
_entity_poly.pdbx_strand_id
1 'polypeptide(L)'
;MRLLSIGVMCISMLMLAMASAARPSHDELKKQVADIERAFAATMKARDHAAFTSFLADEAIFFSGPTPLRGREAVANAWRKYYDGERAPFSWEPEQVEVVESGTLAYSGGPVYDPSGKVVGRYNSIWRLEAPGRWKIVFDRGEAPPCQCGKNE
;
A
#
# COMPACT_ATOMS: atom_id res chain seq x y z
N MET A 1 7.97 65.96 41.47
CA MET A 1 8.14 65.65 40.05
C MET A 1 8.35 64.13 39.95
N ARG A 2 7.34 63.39 39.48
CA ARG A 2 7.42 61.92 39.25
C ARG A 2 7.39 61.70 37.75
N LEU A 3 8.51 61.18 37.25
CA LEU A 3 8.62 60.76 35.85
C LEU A 3 8.02 59.37 35.65
N LEU A 4 6.97 59.27 34.88
CA LEU A 4 6.40 58.00 34.40
C LEU A 4 7.23 57.53 33.20
N SER A 5 7.89 56.37 33.36
CA SER A 5 8.50 55.64 32.24
C SER A 5 7.42 54.77 31.60
N ILE A 6 7.08 55.09 30.35
CA ILE A 6 6.20 54.26 29.50
C ILE A 6 7.10 53.22 28.83
N GLY A 7 6.98 51.95 29.27
CA GLY A 7 7.60 50.82 28.61
C GLY A 7 6.81 50.39 27.39
N VAL A 8 7.40 50.57 26.23
CA VAL A 8 6.86 50.05 24.96
C VAL A 8 7.18 48.56 24.87
N MET A 9 6.15 47.72 25.03
CA MET A 9 6.25 46.28 24.89
C MET A 9 6.06 45.93 23.40
N CYS A 10 7.16 45.69 22.67
CA CYS A 10 7.16 45.17 21.31
C CYS A 10 6.73 43.71 21.34
N ILE A 11 5.47 43.44 21.00
CA ILE A 11 4.97 42.08 20.73
C ILE A 11 5.42 41.70 19.33
N SER A 12 6.51 40.95 19.23
CA SER A 12 6.96 40.33 17.99
C SER A 12 6.02 39.18 17.62
N MET A 13 5.07 39.44 16.72
CA MET A 13 4.13 38.46 16.19
C MET A 13 4.89 37.54 15.20
N LEU A 14 5.30 36.36 15.69
CA LEU A 14 5.96 35.34 14.86
C LEU A 14 4.88 34.74 13.95
N MET A 15 4.80 35.21 12.71
CA MET A 15 3.97 34.60 11.66
C MET A 15 4.62 33.25 11.27
N LEU A 16 4.11 32.14 11.82
CA LEU A 16 4.40 30.80 11.31
C LEU A 16 3.72 30.67 9.95
N ALA A 17 4.47 30.83 8.87
CA ALA A 17 4.01 30.48 7.53
C ALA A 17 3.82 28.96 7.47
N MET A 18 2.60 28.46 7.61
CA MET A 18 2.26 27.10 7.26
C MET A 18 2.42 26.95 5.75
N ALA A 19 3.55 26.39 5.32
CA ALA A 19 3.73 25.96 3.94
C ALA A 19 2.66 24.90 3.66
N SER A 20 1.62 25.28 2.91
CA SER A 20 0.64 24.33 2.38
C SER A 20 1.39 23.43 1.39
N ALA A 21 1.69 22.20 1.80
CA ALA A 21 2.24 21.23 0.87
C ALA A 21 1.27 21.06 -0.30
N ALA A 22 1.75 21.31 -1.50
CA ALA A 22 0.93 21.10 -2.70
C ALA A 22 0.45 19.64 -2.75
N ARG A 23 -0.80 19.43 -3.20
CA ARG A 23 -1.32 18.07 -3.40
C ARG A 23 -0.41 17.35 -4.41
N PRO A 24 -0.01 16.10 -4.14
CA PRO A 24 0.78 15.33 -5.11
C PRO A 24 0.03 15.21 -6.44
N SER A 25 0.78 15.26 -7.54
CA SER A 25 0.25 15.01 -8.88
C SER A 25 -0.21 13.54 -9.02
N HIS A 26 -1.02 13.26 -10.05
CA HIS A 26 -1.47 11.90 -10.33
C HIS A 26 -0.29 10.94 -10.57
N ASP A 27 0.74 11.37 -11.28
CA ASP A 27 1.92 10.56 -11.54
C ASP A 27 2.73 10.29 -10.27
N GLU A 28 2.84 11.27 -9.37
CA GLU A 28 3.46 11.07 -8.07
C GLU A 28 2.68 10.08 -7.21
N LEU A 29 1.34 10.12 -7.23
CA LEU A 29 0.51 9.16 -6.52
C LEU A 29 0.63 7.75 -7.11
N LYS A 30 0.65 7.60 -8.44
CA LYS A 30 0.92 6.31 -9.12
C LYS A 30 2.28 5.74 -8.70
N LYS A 31 3.31 6.59 -8.69
CA LYS A 31 4.64 6.18 -8.24
C LYS A 31 4.63 5.73 -6.78
N GLN A 32 3.98 6.48 -5.89
CA GLN A 32 3.85 6.11 -4.48
C GLN A 32 3.21 4.73 -4.32
N VAL A 33 2.11 4.45 -5.05
CA VAL A 33 1.42 3.17 -4.98
C VAL A 33 2.27 2.04 -5.55
N ALA A 34 2.99 2.26 -6.66
CA ALA A 34 3.91 1.27 -7.18
C ALA A 34 5.05 0.94 -6.20
N ASP A 35 5.59 1.95 -5.53
CA ASP A 35 6.66 1.77 -4.55
C ASP A 35 6.15 1.06 -3.28
N ILE A 36 4.93 1.38 -2.82
CA ILE A 36 4.33 0.72 -1.66
C ILE A 36 3.98 -0.74 -1.96
N GLU A 37 3.52 -1.03 -3.18
CA GLU A 37 3.27 -2.42 -3.63
C GLU A 37 4.56 -3.24 -3.66
N ARG A 38 5.66 -2.67 -4.17
CA ARG A 38 6.99 -3.32 -4.12
C ARG A 38 7.45 -3.55 -2.68
N ALA A 39 7.22 -2.58 -1.79
CA ALA A 39 7.56 -2.73 -0.37
C ALA A 39 6.71 -3.83 0.28
N PHE A 40 5.43 -3.93 -0.08
CA PHE A 40 4.54 -5.00 0.36
C PHE A 40 5.03 -6.37 -0.14
N ALA A 41 5.35 -6.49 -1.41
CA ALA A 41 5.93 -7.72 -1.98
C ALA A 41 7.27 -8.09 -1.32
N ALA A 42 8.11 -7.11 -0.99
CA ALA A 42 9.38 -7.33 -0.34
C ALA A 42 9.25 -7.98 1.06
N THR A 43 8.11 -7.79 1.76
CA THR A 43 7.87 -8.47 3.04
C THR A 43 7.85 -9.99 2.91
N MET A 44 7.30 -10.50 1.79
CA MET A 44 7.30 -11.93 1.49
C MET A 44 8.71 -12.46 1.31
N LYS A 45 9.55 -11.75 0.55
CA LYS A 45 10.96 -12.09 0.34
C LYS A 45 11.76 -12.05 1.66
N ALA A 46 11.49 -11.02 2.50
CA ALA A 46 12.15 -10.85 3.79
C ALA A 46 11.60 -11.79 4.89
N ARG A 47 10.52 -12.53 4.62
CA ARG A 47 9.80 -13.37 5.60
C ARG A 47 9.26 -12.55 6.79
N ASP A 48 9.01 -11.25 6.58
CA ASP A 48 8.54 -10.34 7.63
C ASP A 48 7.00 -10.24 7.63
N HIS A 49 6.38 -11.15 8.37
CA HIS A 49 4.93 -11.18 8.55
C HIS A 49 4.39 -9.95 9.33
N ALA A 50 5.18 -9.37 10.21
CA ALA A 50 4.75 -8.17 10.94
C ALA A 50 4.69 -6.97 10.00
N ALA A 51 5.71 -6.79 9.15
CA ALA A 51 5.68 -5.76 8.12
C ALA A 51 4.52 -5.99 7.12
N PHE A 52 4.29 -7.23 6.65
CA PHE A 52 3.10 -7.56 5.83
C PHE A 52 1.81 -7.06 6.48
N THR A 53 1.61 -7.42 7.75
CA THR A 53 0.40 -7.04 8.51
C THR A 53 0.23 -5.52 8.59
N SER A 54 1.33 -4.77 8.63
CA SER A 54 1.30 -3.32 8.73
C SER A 54 0.75 -2.62 7.48
N PHE A 55 0.78 -3.27 6.30
CA PHE A 55 0.19 -2.73 5.07
C PHE A 55 -1.34 -2.88 4.99
N LEU A 56 -1.92 -3.77 5.79
CA LEU A 56 -3.36 -4.04 5.77
C LEU A 56 -4.15 -2.90 6.43
N ALA A 57 -5.26 -2.48 5.83
CA ALA A 57 -6.27 -1.69 6.50
C ALA A 57 -6.95 -2.53 7.60
N ASP A 58 -7.55 -1.89 8.62
CA ASP A 58 -8.26 -2.60 9.69
C ASP A 58 -9.39 -3.48 9.15
N GLU A 59 -10.05 -3.02 8.09
CA GLU A 59 -11.18 -3.69 7.42
C GLU A 59 -10.79 -4.42 6.12
N ALA A 60 -9.51 -4.70 5.89
CA ALA A 60 -9.03 -5.35 4.68
C ALA A 60 -9.81 -6.64 4.35
N ILE A 61 -10.08 -6.85 3.05
CA ILE A 61 -10.78 -8.05 2.55
C ILE A 61 -9.90 -8.72 1.51
N PHE A 62 -9.51 -9.98 1.78
CA PHE A 62 -8.71 -10.78 0.87
C PHE A 62 -9.54 -11.96 0.33
N PHE A 63 -9.52 -12.13 -0.98
CA PHE A 63 -10.19 -13.22 -1.67
C PHE A 63 -9.20 -14.36 -1.92
N SER A 64 -8.89 -15.11 -0.85
CA SER A 64 -7.89 -16.20 -0.84
C SER A 64 -8.55 -17.57 -0.71
N GLY A 65 -9.69 -17.80 -1.36
CA GLY A 65 -10.45 -19.05 -1.29
C GLY A 65 -11.95 -18.83 -1.50
N PRO A 66 -12.79 -19.80 -1.18
CA PRO A 66 -14.24 -19.72 -1.41
C PRO A 66 -14.92 -18.66 -0.52
N THR A 67 -14.33 -18.37 0.64
CA THR A 67 -14.87 -17.38 1.58
C THR A 67 -13.86 -16.26 1.76
N PRO A 68 -14.26 -15.00 1.58
CA PRO A 68 -13.36 -13.85 1.80
C PRO A 68 -12.90 -13.78 3.26
N LEU A 69 -11.61 -13.52 3.46
CA LEU A 69 -11.04 -13.15 4.74
C LEU A 69 -11.36 -11.68 5.02
N ARG A 70 -11.92 -11.36 6.17
CA ARG A 70 -12.36 -10.02 6.53
C ARG A 70 -11.66 -9.51 7.78
N GLY A 71 -11.06 -8.35 7.69
CA GLY A 71 -10.31 -7.68 8.74
C GLY A 71 -8.83 -8.07 8.77
N ARG A 72 -8.01 -7.12 9.24
CA ARG A 72 -6.54 -7.26 9.33
C ARG A 72 -6.12 -8.55 10.01
N GLU A 73 -6.70 -8.87 11.14
CA GLU A 73 -6.30 -10.05 11.93
C GLU A 73 -6.60 -11.36 11.20
N ALA A 74 -7.78 -11.49 10.59
CA ALA A 74 -8.15 -12.68 9.85
C ALA A 74 -7.22 -12.89 8.64
N VAL A 75 -6.91 -11.82 7.90
CA VAL A 75 -5.97 -11.87 6.78
C VAL A 75 -4.57 -12.24 7.28
N ALA A 76 -4.05 -11.54 8.29
CA ALA A 76 -2.72 -11.79 8.85
C ALA A 76 -2.57 -13.23 9.33
N ASN A 77 -3.55 -13.75 10.08
CA ASN A 77 -3.52 -15.12 10.58
C ASN A 77 -3.54 -16.15 9.45
N ALA A 78 -4.38 -15.98 8.44
CA ALA A 78 -4.47 -16.90 7.31
C ALA A 78 -3.20 -16.89 6.43
N TRP A 79 -2.51 -15.73 6.34
CA TRP A 79 -1.31 -15.56 5.54
C TRP A 79 -0.03 -15.97 6.27
N ARG A 80 -0.04 -16.14 7.59
CA ARG A 80 1.12 -16.54 8.40
C ARG A 80 1.86 -17.75 7.82
N LYS A 81 1.12 -18.77 7.40
CA LYS A 81 1.67 -20.00 6.79
C LYS A 81 2.62 -19.76 5.62
N TYR A 82 2.44 -18.65 4.88
CA TYR A 82 3.31 -18.30 3.77
C TYR A 82 4.62 -17.66 4.22
N TYR A 83 4.74 -17.31 5.51
CA TYR A 83 5.91 -16.68 6.13
C TYR A 83 6.72 -17.65 7.03
N ASP A 84 6.23 -18.86 7.29
CA ASP A 84 6.88 -19.80 8.23
C ASP A 84 8.14 -20.48 7.66
N GLY A 85 8.26 -20.61 6.34
CA GLY A 85 9.41 -21.26 5.69
C GLY A 85 10.57 -20.30 5.47
N GLU A 86 11.76 -20.85 5.23
CA GLU A 86 12.99 -20.07 4.94
C GLU A 86 12.93 -19.33 3.59
N ARG A 87 12.23 -19.90 2.61
CA ARG A 87 12.09 -19.34 1.27
C ARG A 87 10.67 -18.89 1.01
N ALA A 88 10.54 -17.76 0.32
CA ALA A 88 9.24 -17.27 -0.14
C ALA A 88 8.61 -18.28 -1.10
N PRO A 89 7.33 -18.69 -0.89
CA PRO A 89 6.64 -19.63 -1.77
C PRO A 89 6.25 -19.00 -3.11
N PHE A 90 6.19 -17.69 -3.20
CA PHE A 90 5.90 -16.90 -4.40
C PHE A 90 6.43 -15.48 -4.23
N SER A 91 6.46 -14.75 -5.32
CA SER A 91 6.76 -13.33 -5.38
C SER A 91 5.82 -12.65 -6.37
N TRP A 92 5.72 -11.32 -6.29
CA TRP A 92 4.93 -10.53 -7.24
C TRP A 92 5.55 -9.15 -7.42
N GLU A 93 5.15 -8.45 -8.47
CA GLU A 93 5.55 -7.08 -8.74
C GLU A 93 4.44 -6.29 -9.44
N PRO A 94 4.35 -4.98 -9.23
CA PRO A 94 3.37 -4.15 -9.91
C PRO A 94 3.72 -3.98 -11.39
N GLU A 95 2.76 -4.30 -12.25
CA GLU A 95 2.81 -4.08 -13.70
C GLU A 95 1.91 -2.93 -14.11
N GLN A 96 0.73 -2.82 -13.48
CA GLN A 96 -0.24 -1.78 -13.73
C GLN A 96 -0.64 -1.10 -12.43
N VAL A 97 -0.58 0.23 -12.41
CA VAL A 97 -1.03 1.04 -11.27
C VAL A 97 -1.88 2.18 -11.79
N GLU A 98 -3.10 2.32 -11.24
CA GLU A 98 -4.00 3.42 -11.53
C GLU A 98 -4.52 4.06 -10.24
N VAL A 99 -4.68 5.38 -10.26
CA VAL A 99 -5.21 6.15 -9.14
C VAL A 99 -6.47 6.86 -9.59
N VAL A 100 -7.53 6.83 -8.77
CA VAL A 100 -8.77 7.57 -9.08
C VAL A 100 -8.54 9.08 -9.00
N GLU A 101 -9.38 9.87 -9.68
CA GLU A 101 -9.28 11.34 -9.76
C GLU A 101 -9.16 12.03 -8.38
N SER A 102 -9.86 11.51 -7.37
CA SER A 102 -9.77 12.05 -6.01
C SER A 102 -8.39 11.85 -5.34
N GLY A 103 -7.54 10.95 -5.88
CA GLY A 103 -6.25 10.59 -5.29
C GLY A 103 -6.37 9.74 -4.02
N THR A 104 -7.55 9.20 -3.69
CA THR A 104 -7.80 8.50 -2.42
C THR A 104 -7.83 6.99 -2.51
N LEU A 105 -8.03 6.46 -3.72
CA LEU A 105 -8.00 5.03 -4.01
C LEU A 105 -7.10 4.76 -5.20
N ALA A 106 -6.45 3.61 -5.17
CA ALA A 106 -5.60 3.14 -6.25
C ALA A 106 -5.78 1.64 -6.47
N TYR A 107 -5.62 1.26 -7.73
CA TYR A 107 -5.49 -0.12 -8.17
C TYR A 107 -4.01 -0.44 -8.39
N SER A 108 -3.58 -1.64 -8.00
CA SER A 108 -2.30 -2.23 -8.37
C SER A 108 -2.53 -3.68 -8.79
N GLY A 109 -1.97 -4.08 -9.90
CA GLY A 109 -2.05 -5.45 -10.40
C GLY A 109 -0.80 -5.87 -11.14
N GLY A 110 -0.52 -7.17 -11.13
CA GLY A 110 0.66 -7.69 -11.77
C GLY A 110 0.79 -9.21 -11.67
N PRO A 111 1.85 -9.77 -12.25
CA PRO A 111 2.12 -11.20 -12.23
C PRO A 111 2.54 -11.69 -10.84
N VAL A 112 2.17 -12.93 -10.55
CA VAL A 112 2.66 -13.71 -9.42
C VAL A 112 3.56 -14.80 -9.96
N TYR A 113 4.74 -14.94 -9.38
CA TYR A 113 5.77 -15.90 -9.79
C TYR A 113 5.97 -16.98 -8.72
N ASP A 114 6.19 -18.20 -9.14
CA ASP A 114 6.70 -19.26 -8.28
C ASP A 114 8.21 -19.07 -8.00
N PRO A 115 8.83 -19.89 -7.12
CA PRO A 115 10.25 -19.80 -6.82
C PRO A 115 11.18 -20.05 -8.01
N SER A 116 10.69 -20.61 -9.12
CA SER A 116 11.46 -20.81 -10.37
C SER A 116 11.38 -19.58 -11.30
N GLY A 117 10.57 -18.57 -10.96
CA GLY A 117 10.33 -17.40 -11.79
C GLY A 117 9.23 -17.57 -12.85
N LYS A 118 8.49 -18.69 -12.81
CA LYS A 118 7.35 -18.92 -13.70
C LYS A 118 6.13 -18.15 -13.22
N VAL A 119 5.40 -17.50 -14.13
CA VAL A 119 4.11 -16.87 -13.81
C VAL A 119 3.09 -17.95 -13.49
N VAL A 120 2.53 -17.88 -12.28
CA VAL A 120 1.53 -18.83 -11.75
C VAL A 120 0.21 -18.18 -11.44
N GLY A 121 0.10 -16.87 -11.60
CA GLY A 121 -1.14 -16.13 -11.36
C GLY A 121 -0.96 -14.65 -11.57
N ARG A 122 -2.00 -13.92 -11.21
CA ARG A 122 -1.99 -12.46 -11.10
C ARG A 122 -2.56 -12.06 -9.74
N TYR A 123 -2.11 -10.94 -9.21
CA TYR A 123 -2.73 -10.29 -8.06
C TYR A 123 -3.44 -9.01 -8.52
N ASN A 124 -4.42 -8.61 -7.74
CA ASN A 124 -5.18 -7.37 -7.89
C ASN A 124 -5.42 -6.79 -6.49
N SER A 125 -4.82 -5.66 -6.21
CA SER A 125 -4.92 -4.97 -4.93
C SER A 125 -5.59 -3.61 -5.08
N ILE A 126 -6.44 -3.25 -4.14
CA ILE A 126 -6.96 -1.89 -4.01
C ILE A 126 -6.34 -1.26 -2.77
N TRP A 127 -5.70 -0.13 -2.97
CA TRP A 127 -5.08 0.68 -1.94
C TRP A 127 -5.91 1.91 -1.64
N ARG A 128 -6.01 2.26 -0.36
CA ARG A 128 -6.66 3.48 0.12
C ARG A 128 -5.64 4.38 0.82
N LEU A 129 -5.67 5.66 0.47
CA LEU A 129 -4.86 6.69 1.15
C LEU A 129 -5.54 7.07 2.47
N GLU A 130 -5.00 6.64 3.61
CA GLU A 130 -5.55 6.92 4.94
C GLU A 130 -4.98 8.19 5.58
N ALA A 131 -3.78 8.58 5.15
CA ALA A 131 -3.14 9.85 5.50
C ALA A 131 -2.08 10.17 4.43
N PRO A 132 -1.55 11.39 4.35
CA PRO A 132 -0.51 11.73 3.38
C PRO A 132 0.63 10.70 3.36
N GLY A 133 0.84 10.06 2.21
CA GLY A 133 1.83 9.01 2.00
C GLY A 133 1.54 7.67 2.70
N ARG A 134 0.43 7.53 3.42
CA ARG A 134 0.05 6.31 4.13
C ARG A 134 -1.05 5.54 3.40
N TRP A 135 -0.64 4.71 2.49
CA TRP A 135 -1.52 3.80 1.77
C TRP A 135 -1.72 2.50 2.55
N LYS A 136 -2.95 1.98 2.55
CA LYS A 136 -3.33 0.68 3.11
C LYS A 136 -4.12 -0.12 2.11
N ILE A 137 -3.86 -1.41 2.07
CA ILE A 137 -4.59 -2.33 1.22
C ILE A 137 -5.97 -2.61 1.82
N VAL A 138 -7.02 -2.40 1.03
CA VAL A 138 -8.41 -2.62 1.46
C VAL A 138 -9.04 -3.84 0.80
N PHE A 139 -8.65 -4.16 -0.43
CA PHE A 139 -9.02 -5.38 -1.12
C PHE A 139 -7.82 -6.01 -1.79
N ASP A 140 -7.76 -7.33 -1.78
CA ASP A 140 -6.80 -8.11 -2.54
C ASP A 140 -7.44 -9.38 -3.08
N ARG A 141 -7.05 -9.74 -4.31
CA ARG A 141 -7.48 -10.96 -4.98
C ARG A 141 -6.36 -11.53 -5.84
N GLY A 142 -5.99 -12.78 -5.55
CA GLY A 142 -5.19 -13.60 -6.45
C GLY A 142 -6.08 -14.29 -7.48
N GLU A 143 -5.61 -14.37 -8.71
CA GLU A 143 -6.27 -15.08 -9.81
C GLU A 143 -5.31 -16.09 -10.43
N ALA A 144 -5.85 -17.24 -10.86
CA ALA A 144 -5.09 -18.15 -11.69
C ALA A 144 -4.65 -17.47 -12.99
N PRO A 145 -3.54 -17.87 -13.61
CA PRO A 145 -3.17 -17.35 -14.91
C PRO A 145 -4.33 -17.57 -15.90
N PRO A 146 -4.57 -16.65 -16.84
CA PRO A 146 -5.58 -16.84 -17.86
C PRO A 146 -5.32 -18.18 -18.55
N CYS A 147 -6.36 -18.99 -18.69
CA CYS A 147 -6.27 -20.24 -19.44
C CYS A 147 -5.64 -19.91 -20.80
N GLN A 148 -4.51 -20.53 -21.11
CA GLN A 148 -4.02 -20.55 -22.49
C GLN A 148 -4.98 -21.46 -23.26
N CYS A 149 -6.13 -20.92 -23.62
CA CYS A 149 -7.04 -21.57 -24.57
C CYS A 149 -6.26 -21.69 -25.88
N GLY A 150 -5.98 -22.93 -26.25
CA GLY A 150 -5.04 -23.40 -27.23
C GLY A 150 -4.93 -22.52 -28.48
N LYS A 151 -3.74 -22.15 -28.82
CA LYS A 151 -3.34 -22.04 -30.22
C LYS A 151 -3.13 -23.48 -30.70
N ASN A 152 -4.23 -24.16 -31.03
CA ASN A 152 -4.19 -25.28 -31.94
C ASN A 152 -4.38 -24.68 -33.33
N GLU A 153 -3.29 -24.41 -34.01
CA GLU A 153 -3.14 -24.40 -35.45
C GLU A 153 -2.07 -25.42 -35.82
#